data_294e8e04135bb3cc3f4b86b4328f1c92
#
_entry.id   294e8e04135bb3cc3f4b86b4328f1c92
#
_cell.length_a   1.000
_cell.length_b   1.000
_cell.length_c   1.000
_cell.angle_alpha   90.00
_cell.angle_beta   90.00
_cell.angle_gamma   90.00
#
_symmetry.space_group_name_H-M   'P 1'
#
loop_
_entity.id
_entity.type
_entity.pdbx_description
1 polymer ?
#
loop_
_entity_poly.entity_id
_entity_poly.type
_entity_poly.pdbx_seq_one_letter_code
_entity_poly.pdbx_strand_id
1 'polypeptide(L)'
;MKRVSLSPVFPFAAILGQEDMKLALLLNAVNPRIGGVLVRGEKGTAKSTAVRALAALLPEITVFAGCPFECGPEEESRHCRRCLLCGGPNDRTRRRVRVVTLPLNATEDRVAGGIDFDRAIRTGRRVVQPGLLAR
;
A
#
# COMPACT_ATOMS: atom_id res chain seq x y z
N MET A 1 -10.81 -21.24 -0.02
CA MET A 1 -9.82 -20.40 0.71
C MET A 1 -8.42 -20.72 0.17
N LYS A 2 -7.85 -19.87 -0.70
CA LYS A 2 -6.46 -20.02 -1.15
C LYS A 2 -5.55 -19.54 -0.01
N ARG A 3 -4.81 -20.45 0.60
CA ARG A 3 -3.69 -20.08 1.48
C ARG A 3 -2.66 -19.36 0.62
N VAL A 4 -2.50 -18.06 0.82
CA VAL A 4 -1.37 -17.33 0.28
C VAL A 4 -0.14 -17.86 1.00
N SER A 5 0.68 -18.61 0.29
CA SER A 5 2.00 -19.03 0.75
C SER A 5 2.83 -17.76 0.90
N LEU A 6 2.93 -17.26 2.13
CA LEU A 6 3.85 -16.19 2.46
C LEU A 6 5.26 -16.79 2.40
N SER A 7 5.99 -16.50 1.34
CA SER A 7 7.43 -16.73 1.34
C SER A 7 8.02 -16.07 2.58
N PRO A 8 8.92 -16.75 3.33
CA PRO A 8 9.49 -16.18 4.54
C PRO A 8 10.18 -14.86 4.19
N VAL A 9 9.72 -13.78 4.82
CA VAL A 9 10.34 -12.46 4.65
C VAL A 9 11.62 -12.45 5.48
N PHE A 10 12.73 -12.04 4.89
CA PHE A 10 14.00 -11.91 5.59
C PHE A 10 13.86 -10.90 6.74
N PRO A 11 14.29 -11.22 7.97
CA PRO A 11 14.12 -10.32 9.11
C PRO A 11 14.88 -9.01 8.93
N PHE A 12 14.24 -7.88 9.23
CA PHE A 12 14.86 -6.55 9.09
C PHE A 12 16.13 -6.41 9.94
N ALA A 13 16.11 -6.93 11.15
CA ALA A 13 17.25 -6.91 12.07
C ALA A 13 18.43 -7.80 11.60
N ALA A 14 18.19 -8.79 10.75
CA ALA A 14 19.22 -9.67 10.23
C ALA A 14 19.96 -9.08 9.00
N ILE A 15 19.55 -7.91 8.51
CA ILE A 15 20.27 -7.21 7.45
C ILE A 15 21.54 -6.62 8.03
N LEU A 16 22.68 -7.16 7.65
CA LEU A 16 23.98 -6.69 8.10
C LEU A 16 24.40 -5.44 7.32
N GLY A 17 24.97 -4.47 8.03
CA GLY A 17 25.36 -3.19 7.45
C GLY A 17 24.16 -2.33 7.05
N GLN A 18 24.38 -1.34 6.17
CA GLN A 18 23.36 -0.44 5.63
C GLN A 18 22.61 0.33 6.75
N GLU A 19 23.32 0.74 7.80
CA GLU A 19 22.70 1.35 8.99
C GLU A 19 21.95 2.64 8.66
N ASP A 20 22.53 3.50 7.79
CA ASP A 20 21.90 4.75 7.36
C ASP A 20 20.60 4.49 6.59
N MET A 21 20.59 3.47 5.71
CA MET A 21 19.38 3.07 4.98
C MET A 21 18.31 2.55 5.94
N LYS A 22 18.70 1.70 6.88
CA LYS A 22 17.76 1.15 7.89
C LYS A 22 17.19 2.26 8.73
N LEU A 23 18.02 3.19 9.21
CA LEU A 23 17.61 4.33 10.00
C LEU A 23 16.64 5.23 9.20
N ALA A 24 16.98 5.58 7.97
CA ALA A 24 16.14 6.41 7.12
C ALA A 24 14.76 5.78 6.88
N LEU A 25 14.71 4.48 6.63
CA LEU A 25 13.46 3.74 6.45
C LEU A 25 12.61 3.74 7.73
N LEU A 26 13.23 3.52 8.90
CA LEU A 26 12.55 3.55 10.20
C LEU A 26 12.02 4.95 10.52
N LEU A 27 12.80 6.00 10.30
CA LEU A 27 12.38 7.38 10.53
C LEU A 27 11.17 7.75 9.64
N ASN A 28 11.20 7.34 8.38
CA ASN A 28 10.07 7.56 7.46
C ASN A 28 8.81 6.79 7.89
N ALA A 29 8.97 5.58 8.41
CA ALA A 29 7.86 4.80 8.93
C ALA A 29 7.23 5.41 10.19
N VAL A 30 8.05 6.01 11.08
CA VAL A 30 7.58 6.69 12.29
C VAL A 30 6.95 8.04 11.97
N ASN A 31 7.52 8.77 11.01
CA ASN A 31 7.02 10.08 10.61
C ASN A 31 6.80 10.17 9.09
N PRO A 32 5.59 9.85 8.60
CA PRO A 32 5.27 9.91 7.18
C PRO A 32 5.40 11.30 6.54
N ARG A 33 5.46 12.37 7.35
CA ARG A 33 5.66 13.74 6.86
C ARG A 33 7.03 13.99 6.24
N ILE A 34 8.00 13.09 6.45
CA ILE A 34 9.30 13.13 5.77
C ILE A 34 9.13 12.98 4.25
N GLY A 35 8.02 12.37 3.79
CA GLY A 35 7.64 12.33 2.38
C GLY A 35 8.28 11.20 1.58
N GLY A 36 9.38 10.61 2.03
CA GLY A 36 10.00 9.46 1.37
C GLY A 36 11.49 9.32 1.62
N VAL A 37 12.04 8.21 1.14
CA VAL A 37 13.48 7.90 1.25
C VAL A 37 14.03 7.55 -0.12
N LEU A 38 15.06 8.27 -0.57
CA LEU A 38 15.80 7.94 -1.78
C LEU A 38 17.01 7.09 -1.43
N VAL A 39 16.99 5.81 -1.81
CA VAL A 39 18.09 4.88 -1.57
C VAL A 39 18.88 4.68 -2.86
N ARG A 40 20.13 5.14 -2.90
CA ARG A 40 21.08 4.90 -3.99
C ARG A 40 22.07 3.81 -3.61
N GLY A 41 22.57 3.08 -4.57
CA GLY A 41 23.57 2.05 -4.36
C GLY A 41 23.52 0.96 -5.42
N GLU A 42 24.53 0.12 -5.45
CA GLU A 42 24.69 -0.94 -6.41
C GLU A 42 23.59 -1.99 -6.35
N LYS A 43 23.43 -2.73 -7.44
CA LYS A 43 22.50 -3.86 -7.51
C LYS A 43 22.97 -4.95 -6.55
N GLY A 44 22.03 -5.58 -5.82
CA GLY A 44 22.37 -6.65 -4.88
C GLY A 44 22.58 -6.21 -3.42
N THR A 45 22.55 -4.91 -3.10
CA THR A 45 22.76 -4.38 -1.74
C THR A 45 21.51 -4.43 -0.83
N ALA A 46 20.67 -5.42 -0.99
CA ALA A 46 19.49 -5.71 -0.16
C ALA A 46 18.44 -4.58 -0.01
N LYS A 47 18.45 -3.53 -0.87
CA LYS A 47 17.51 -2.40 -0.79
C LYS A 47 16.04 -2.83 -0.77
N SER A 48 15.64 -3.61 -1.76
CA SER A 48 14.25 -4.10 -1.86
C SER A 48 13.91 -5.11 -0.76
N THR A 49 14.90 -5.84 -0.26
CA THR A 49 14.75 -6.76 0.87
C THR A 49 14.46 -5.97 2.14
N ALA A 50 15.19 -4.88 2.38
CA ALA A 50 14.97 -4.01 3.54
C ALA A 50 13.57 -3.39 3.56
N VAL A 51 13.07 -2.90 2.43
CA VAL A 51 11.72 -2.34 2.33
C VAL A 51 10.64 -3.38 2.64
N ARG A 52 10.78 -4.60 2.10
CA ARG A 52 9.84 -5.69 2.39
C ARG A 52 9.91 -6.16 3.84
N ALA A 53 11.11 -6.22 4.39
CA ALA A 53 11.34 -6.58 5.77
C ALA A 53 10.76 -5.54 6.73
N LEU A 54 10.89 -4.25 6.42
CA LEU A 54 10.25 -3.17 7.17
C LEU A 54 8.73 -3.29 7.16
N ALA A 55 8.12 -3.53 5.99
CA ALA A 55 6.68 -3.70 5.90
C ALA A 55 6.14 -4.86 6.76
N ALA A 56 6.93 -5.94 6.89
CA ALA A 56 6.60 -7.05 7.76
C ALA A 56 6.74 -6.73 9.26
N LEU A 57 7.54 -5.72 9.60
CA LEU A 57 7.75 -5.23 10.97
C LEU A 57 6.63 -4.28 11.43
N LEU A 58 5.99 -3.59 10.48
CA LEU A 58 4.94 -2.62 10.80
C LEU A 58 3.71 -3.32 11.40
N PRO A 59 2.99 -2.63 12.32
CA PRO A 59 1.76 -3.16 12.89
C PRO A 59 0.69 -3.39 11.81
N GLU A 60 -0.23 -4.29 12.09
CA GLU A 60 -1.39 -4.48 11.24
C GLU A 60 -2.29 -3.25 11.26
N ILE A 61 -2.82 -2.89 10.11
CA ILE A 61 -3.79 -1.81 9.96
C ILE A 61 -5.20 -2.38 9.92
N THR A 62 -6.14 -1.64 10.51
CA THR A 62 -7.57 -1.96 10.44
C THR A 62 -8.18 -1.27 9.23
N VAL A 63 -8.87 -2.02 8.39
CA VAL A 63 -9.52 -1.52 7.18
C VAL A 63 -10.94 -2.07 7.07
N PHE A 64 -11.80 -1.43 6.29
CA PHE A 64 -13.13 -1.96 5.99
C PHE A 64 -13.04 -3.13 5.02
N ALA A 65 -13.63 -4.26 5.38
CA ALA A 65 -13.66 -5.44 4.53
C ALA A 65 -14.39 -5.15 3.22
N GLY A 66 -13.81 -5.64 2.11
CA GLY A 66 -14.38 -5.43 0.78
C GLY A 66 -14.25 -4.02 0.20
N CYS A 67 -13.65 -3.07 0.91
CA CYS A 67 -13.35 -1.76 0.36
C CYS A 67 -12.17 -1.84 -0.62
N PRO A 68 -12.34 -1.45 -1.90
CA PRO A 68 -11.25 -1.49 -2.88
C PRO A 68 -10.16 -0.45 -2.61
N PHE A 69 -10.45 0.57 -1.79
CA PHE A 69 -9.51 1.62 -1.39
C PHE A 69 -8.94 1.38 0.01
N GLU A 70 -9.32 0.28 0.65
CA GLU A 70 -8.84 -0.12 1.97
C GLU A 70 -8.91 1.01 3.02
N CYS A 71 -10.00 1.79 2.98
CA CYS A 71 -10.23 2.87 3.92
C CYS A 71 -10.15 2.38 5.37
N GLY A 72 -9.46 3.14 6.21
CA GLY A 72 -9.38 2.89 7.66
C GLY A 72 -10.57 3.49 8.42
N PRO A 73 -10.90 2.96 9.60
CA PRO A 73 -11.97 3.50 10.43
C PRO A 73 -11.67 4.90 10.98
N GLU A 74 -10.39 5.26 11.10
CA GLU A 74 -9.96 6.57 11.63
C GLU A 74 -10.15 7.72 10.64
N GLU A 75 -10.39 7.40 9.37
CA GLU A 75 -10.57 8.36 8.29
C GLU A 75 -12.05 8.60 7.93
N GLU A 76 -12.93 8.69 8.91
CA GLU A 76 -14.38 8.80 8.69
C GLU A 76 -14.77 9.90 7.69
N SER A 77 -14.07 11.03 7.70
CA SER A 77 -14.31 12.13 6.76
C SER A 77 -13.85 11.85 5.32
N ARG A 78 -13.07 10.81 5.11
CA ARG A 78 -12.47 10.43 3.81
C ARG A 78 -13.00 9.11 3.26
N HIS A 79 -14.02 8.55 3.87
CA HIS A 79 -14.59 7.31 3.38
C HIS A 79 -15.03 7.44 1.93
N CYS A 80 -14.59 6.52 1.10
CA CYS A 80 -15.10 6.47 -0.26
C CYS A 80 -16.60 6.16 -0.23
N ARG A 81 -17.35 6.69 -1.21
CA ARG A 81 -18.80 6.41 -1.33
C ARG A 81 -19.15 4.91 -1.25
N ARG A 82 -18.20 4.06 -1.60
CA ARG A 82 -18.39 2.61 -1.60
C ARG A 82 -18.34 2.03 -0.18
N CYS A 83 -17.53 2.57 0.72
CA CYS A 83 -17.55 2.17 2.13
C CYS A 83 -18.90 2.46 2.78
N LEU A 84 -19.53 3.57 2.40
CA LEU A 84 -20.88 3.93 2.86
C LEU A 84 -21.97 3.02 2.28
N LEU A 85 -21.71 2.38 1.11
CA LEU A 85 -22.67 1.52 0.39
C LEU A 85 -22.45 0.02 0.60
N CYS A 86 -21.24 -0.40 1.00
CA CYS A 86 -20.85 -1.82 1.04
C CYS A 86 -21.00 -2.48 2.41
N GLY A 87 -21.76 -1.93 3.32
CA GLY A 87 -22.09 -2.68 4.53
C GLY A 87 -21.90 -1.96 5.86
N GLY A 88 -21.55 -0.71 5.83
CA GLY A 88 -21.44 0.09 7.05
C GLY A 88 -20.21 -0.24 7.92
N PRO A 89 -20.06 0.44 9.06
CA PRO A 89 -18.87 0.44 9.89
C PRO A 89 -18.57 -0.86 10.64
N ASN A 90 -19.35 -1.92 10.46
CA ASN A 90 -19.26 -3.12 11.27
C ASN A 90 -18.38 -4.22 10.70
N ASP A 91 -18.02 -4.18 9.41
CA ASP A 91 -17.20 -5.22 8.81
C ASP A 91 -15.75 -4.75 8.67
N ARG A 92 -15.01 -4.86 9.77
CA ARG A 92 -13.60 -4.47 9.87
C ARG A 92 -12.72 -5.71 9.81
N THR A 93 -11.61 -5.59 9.09
CA THR A 93 -10.59 -6.63 9.05
C THR A 93 -9.21 -6.05 9.33
N ARG A 94 -8.34 -6.83 9.95
CA ARG A 94 -6.93 -6.48 10.12
C ARG A 94 -6.13 -7.06 8.99
N ARG A 95 -5.19 -6.29 8.50
CA ARG A 95 -4.23 -6.75 7.49
C ARG A 95 -2.86 -6.13 7.69
N ARG A 96 -1.86 -6.82 7.19
CA ARG A 96 -0.49 -6.30 7.14
C ARG A 96 -0.36 -5.21 6.07
N VAL A 97 0.50 -4.25 6.33
CA VAL A 97 0.89 -3.24 5.35
C VAL A 97 1.52 -3.92 4.13
N ARG A 98 1.08 -3.55 2.94
CA ARG A 98 1.60 -4.10 1.68
C ARG A 98 2.64 -3.20 1.06
N VAL A 99 3.65 -3.81 0.47
CA VAL A 99 4.61 -3.11 -0.39
C VAL A 99 4.08 -3.12 -1.81
N VAL A 100 3.79 -1.95 -2.35
CA VAL A 100 3.38 -1.78 -3.74
C VAL A 100 4.60 -1.41 -4.57
N THR A 101 4.95 -2.24 -5.54
CA THR A 101 6.06 -1.97 -6.46
C THR A 101 5.52 -1.22 -7.67
N LEU A 102 6.06 -0.03 -7.92
CA LEU A 102 5.76 0.75 -9.12
C LEU A 102 6.65 0.30 -10.27
N PRO A 103 6.09 -0.10 -11.43
CA PRO A 103 6.87 -0.33 -12.64
C PRO A 103 7.52 0.97 -13.12
N LEU A 104 8.73 0.87 -13.68
CA LEU A 104 9.46 2.03 -14.22
C LEU A 104 8.69 2.81 -15.31
N ASN A 105 7.79 2.13 -16.02
CA ASN A 105 6.97 2.70 -17.09
C ASN A 105 5.51 2.88 -16.67
N ALA A 106 5.23 3.06 -15.37
CA ALA A 106 3.88 3.30 -14.91
C ALA A 106 3.41 4.69 -15.37
N THR A 107 2.30 4.74 -16.07
CA THR A 107 1.62 5.99 -16.43
C THR A 107 0.92 6.58 -15.21
N GLU A 108 0.66 7.89 -15.22
CA GLU A 108 -0.04 8.57 -14.12
C GLU A 108 -1.38 7.91 -13.79
N ASP A 109 -2.15 7.52 -14.82
CA ASP A 109 -3.43 6.82 -14.64
C ASP A 109 -3.29 5.47 -13.92
N ARG A 110 -2.19 4.76 -14.14
CA ARG A 110 -1.93 3.52 -13.41
C ARG A 110 -1.53 3.75 -11.96
N VAL A 111 -0.88 4.86 -11.68
CA VAL A 111 -0.41 5.21 -10.34
C VAL A 111 -1.53 5.83 -9.50
N ALA A 112 -2.10 6.93 -10.00
CA ALA A 112 -3.13 7.70 -9.30
C ALA A 112 -4.54 7.12 -9.49
N GLY A 113 -4.77 6.43 -10.59
CA GLY A 113 -6.09 5.99 -11.04
C GLY A 113 -6.69 6.94 -12.06
N GLY A 114 -7.72 6.47 -12.72
CA GLY A 114 -8.39 7.20 -13.78
C GLY A 114 -9.90 6.96 -13.82
N ILE A 115 -10.52 7.31 -14.94
CA ILE A 115 -11.91 7.02 -15.21
C ILE A 115 -11.98 5.76 -16.09
N ASP A 116 -12.82 4.81 -15.69
CA ASP A 116 -13.16 3.65 -16.52
C ASP A 116 -14.11 4.13 -17.65
N PHE A 117 -13.51 4.48 -18.78
CA PHE A 117 -14.26 5.01 -19.94
C PHE A 117 -15.25 4.00 -20.49
N ASP A 118 -14.89 2.71 -20.56
CA ASP A 118 -15.77 1.67 -21.07
C ASP A 118 -17.04 1.52 -20.23
N ARG A 119 -16.89 1.56 -18.93
CA ARG A 119 -18.01 1.55 -18.00
C ARG A 119 -18.78 2.86 -18.01
N ALA A 120 -18.10 4.00 -18.10
CA ALA A 120 -18.74 5.30 -18.14
C ALA A 120 -19.65 5.43 -19.39
N ILE A 121 -19.20 4.96 -20.56
CA ILE A 121 -19.96 4.95 -21.80
C ILE A 121 -21.19 4.01 -21.70
N ARG A 122 -20.99 2.80 -21.16
CA ARG A 122 -22.08 1.82 -21.04
C ARG A 122 -23.13 2.19 -20.01
N THR A 123 -22.76 2.87 -18.93
CA THR A 123 -23.67 3.12 -17.80
C THR A 123 -24.11 4.58 -17.69
N GLY A 124 -23.54 5.48 -18.48
CA GLY A 124 -23.76 6.93 -18.37
C GLY A 124 -23.26 7.53 -17.04
N ARG A 125 -22.49 6.79 -16.25
CA ARG A 125 -22.00 7.21 -14.92
C ARG A 125 -20.48 7.21 -14.88
N ARG A 126 -19.90 8.19 -14.23
CA ARG A 126 -18.45 8.22 -13.95
C ARG A 126 -18.09 7.08 -12.98
N VAL A 127 -17.30 6.12 -13.45
CA VAL A 127 -16.76 5.04 -12.64
C VAL A 127 -15.25 5.29 -12.46
N VAL A 128 -14.82 5.43 -11.22
CA VAL A 128 -13.39 5.61 -10.90
C VAL A 128 -12.71 4.25 -10.91
N GLN A 129 -11.60 4.15 -11.65
CA GLN A 129 -10.69 3.00 -11.62
C GLN A 129 -9.54 3.33 -10.65
N PRO A 130 -9.42 2.63 -9.51
CA PRO A 130 -8.37 2.91 -8.54
C PRO A 130 -7.00 2.57 -9.10
N GLY A 131 -6.05 3.47 -8.90
CA GLY A 131 -4.64 3.26 -9.24
C GLY A 131 -3.90 2.36 -8.24
N LEU A 132 -2.60 2.19 -8.47
CA LEU A 132 -1.73 1.36 -7.61
C LEU A 132 -1.59 1.94 -6.19
N LEU A 133 -1.63 3.28 -6.04
CA LEU A 133 -1.54 3.95 -4.74
C LEU A 133 -2.82 3.85 -3.91
N ALA A 134 -3.94 3.52 -4.54
CA ALA A 134 -5.25 3.44 -3.88
C ALA A 134 -5.64 2.00 -3.50
N ARG A 135 -4.72 1.04 -3.65
CA ARG A 135 -4.97 -0.39 -3.40
C ARG A 135 -4.21 -0.91 -2.21
#